data_582ebabca73191256d3b9e9276f83773
#
_entry.id   582ebabca73191256d3b9e9276f83773
#
_cell.length_a   1.000
_cell.length_b   1.000
_cell.length_c   1.000
_cell.angle_alpha   90.00
_cell.angle_beta   90.00
_cell.angle_gamma   90.00
#
_symmetry.space_group_name_H-M   'P 1'
#
loop_
_entity.id
_entity.type
_entity.pdbx_description
1 polymer ?
#
loop_
_entity_poly.entity_id
_entity_poly.type
_entity_poly.pdbx_seq_one_letter_code
_entity_poly.pdbx_strand_id
1 'polypeptide(L)'
;NMTYTWIKMRAEKWNEEMELEMSVLHEAFDYRKELGLVGGIIRKAGQIVAFSIGEPLNSDTYVVHFEKAFPDMQGAYPMINQQFVLHACEDYTYVNREEDTGDPGLRKAKMSYYPEILLKKYVAISSDVIFADKDRNREEIHKIWETCFGDEAELVDFYLDKRMTEDNMLLICQDGHAVSMASFLDINIRDGEEWKPAKYVYSVATLPEYRGRGYAGKILKKAEEIFNMPLVLVPAEKELVGYYRKVGFTEAYPSERLLEKQDVPELFAAELNSYSVEEITAAEYQKIREQKLMRDGFIAWDEAAIRFAMDFNCFCGGRTVKVVWSDDISRDESAEDADILMYCPENENLHIIETTLSEEQFEELLPELMAQTKTARLVYDREGIMVLSSDDKERQERLLAD
;
A
#
# COMPACT_ATOMS: atom_id res chain seq x y z
N ASN A 1 -11.53 -15.96 34.86
CA ASN A 1 -12.05 -15.45 33.61
C ASN A 1 -11.29 -16.10 32.43
N MET A 2 -12.01 -16.87 31.62
CA MET A 2 -11.44 -17.69 30.54
C MET A 2 -10.74 -16.81 29.49
N THR A 3 -11.35 -15.71 29.11
CA THR A 3 -10.79 -14.81 28.10
C THR A 3 -9.46 -14.18 28.53
N TYR A 4 -9.38 -13.74 29.78
CA TYR A 4 -8.14 -13.23 30.36
C TYR A 4 -7.02 -14.30 30.36
N THR A 5 -7.36 -15.55 30.69
CA THR A 5 -6.41 -16.67 30.62
C THR A 5 -6.00 -16.96 29.17
N TRP A 6 -6.95 -16.92 28.23
CA TRP A 6 -6.71 -17.12 26.81
C TRP A 6 -5.74 -16.06 26.24
N ILE A 7 -5.96 -14.77 26.54
CA ILE A 7 -5.08 -13.69 26.12
C ILE A 7 -3.67 -13.88 26.68
N LYS A 8 -3.54 -14.20 27.98
CA LYS A 8 -2.23 -14.47 28.59
C LYS A 8 -1.47 -15.66 27.97
N MET A 9 -2.18 -16.64 27.44
CA MET A 9 -1.56 -17.79 26.78
C MET A 9 -1.07 -17.48 25.35
N ARG A 10 -1.65 -16.48 24.69
CA ARG A 10 -1.33 -16.13 23.29
C ARG A 10 -0.45 -14.90 23.13
N ALA A 11 -0.53 -13.96 24.02
CA ALA A 11 0.16 -12.69 23.89
C ALA A 11 1.45 -12.67 24.71
N GLU A 12 2.56 -12.35 24.08
CA GLU A 12 3.82 -12.04 24.78
C GLU A 12 3.73 -10.73 25.57
N LYS A 13 2.92 -9.77 25.08
CA LYS A 13 2.65 -8.48 25.73
C LYS A 13 1.17 -8.12 25.63
N TRP A 14 0.64 -7.53 26.71
CA TRP A 14 -0.68 -6.92 26.76
C TRP A 14 -0.65 -5.59 26.00
N ASN A 15 -1.64 -5.34 25.14
CA ASN A 15 -1.76 -4.11 24.34
C ASN A 15 -3.19 -3.52 24.44
N GLU A 16 -3.37 -2.31 23.89
CA GLU A 16 -4.64 -1.57 23.89
C GLU A 16 -5.77 -2.32 23.17
N GLU A 17 -5.46 -3.01 22.08
CA GLU A 17 -6.44 -3.80 21.32
C GLU A 17 -7.04 -4.92 22.17
N MET A 18 -6.21 -5.61 22.97
CA MET A 18 -6.66 -6.64 23.91
C MET A 18 -7.48 -6.07 25.06
N GLU A 19 -7.17 -4.86 25.53
CA GLU A 19 -7.99 -4.17 26.53
C GLU A 19 -9.36 -3.81 25.97
N LEU A 20 -9.41 -3.31 24.73
CA LEU A 20 -10.65 -2.99 24.04
C LEU A 20 -11.49 -4.27 23.84
N GLU A 21 -10.91 -5.35 23.33
CA GLU A 21 -11.60 -6.64 23.16
C GLU A 21 -12.20 -7.13 24.49
N MET A 22 -11.46 -7.00 25.59
CA MET A 22 -11.93 -7.38 26.92
C MET A 22 -13.08 -6.50 27.39
N SER A 23 -13.01 -5.18 27.14
CA SER A 23 -14.07 -4.24 27.51
C SER A 23 -15.37 -4.58 26.77
N VAL A 24 -15.29 -4.71 25.45
CA VAL A 24 -16.46 -5.06 24.61
C VAL A 24 -17.06 -6.41 24.99
N LEU A 25 -16.22 -7.39 25.32
CA LEU A 25 -16.71 -8.69 25.77
C LEU A 25 -17.41 -8.60 27.14
N HIS A 26 -16.93 -7.78 28.08
CA HIS A 26 -17.62 -7.54 29.34
C HIS A 26 -18.98 -6.89 29.13
N GLU A 27 -19.06 -5.87 28.28
CA GLU A 27 -20.34 -5.23 27.94
C GLU A 27 -21.31 -6.23 27.30
N ALA A 28 -20.85 -7.09 26.38
CA ALA A 28 -21.65 -8.14 25.77
C ALA A 28 -22.23 -9.13 26.81
N PHE A 29 -21.49 -9.44 27.88
CA PHE A 29 -22.00 -10.26 28.98
C PHE A 29 -22.97 -9.51 29.89
N ASP A 30 -22.69 -8.26 30.22
CA ASP A 30 -23.48 -7.44 31.13
C ASP A 30 -24.85 -7.10 30.53
N TYR A 31 -24.88 -6.76 29.25
CA TYR A 31 -26.07 -6.39 28.50
C TYR A 31 -26.64 -7.52 27.62
N ARG A 32 -26.23 -8.77 27.87
CA ARG A 32 -26.61 -9.92 27.03
C ARG A 32 -28.12 -10.05 26.77
N LYS A 33 -28.95 -9.75 27.77
CA LYS A 33 -30.41 -9.88 27.65
C LYS A 33 -30.98 -8.76 26.81
N GLU A 34 -30.51 -7.54 27.03
CA GLU A 34 -30.94 -6.33 26.31
C GLU A 34 -30.54 -6.39 24.84
N LEU A 35 -29.36 -6.94 24.56
CA LEU A 35 -28.82 -7.13 23.21
C LEU A 35 -29.36 -8.41 22.53
N GLY A 36 -30.10 -9.25 23.25
CA GLY A 36 -30.63 -10.51 22.67
C GLY A 36 -29.56 -11.58 22.38
N LEU A 37 -28.36 -11.46 22.98
CA LEU A 37 -27.25 -12.36 22.69
C LEU A 37 -27.48 -13.77 23.27
N VAL A 38 -27.18 -14.77 22.45
CA VAL A 38 -27.16 -16.19 22.82
C VAL A 38 -25.72 -16.65 23.00
N GLY A 39 -25.44 -17.36 24.09
CA GLY A 39 -24.10 -17.89 24.37
C GLY A 39 -24.09 -19.40 24.48
N GLY A 40 -23.05 -20.04 23.95
CA GLY A 40 -22.75 -21.46 24.11
C GLY A 40 -21.41 -21.65 24.83
N ILE A 41 -21.32 -22.71 25.67
CA ILE A 41 -20.08 -23.05 26.36
C ILE A 41 -19.79 -24.55 26.25
N ILE A 42 -18.50 -24.89 26.20
CA ILE A 42 -18.04 -26.28 26.39
C ILE A 42 -17.34 -26.39 27.72
N ARG A 43 -17.67 -27.46 28.46
CA ARG A 43 -17.02 -27.81 29.71
C ARG A 43 -16.27 -29.13 29.56
N LYS A 44 -15.06 -29.19 30.16
CA LYS A 44 -14.28 -30.40 30.35
C LYS A 44 -13.90 -30.51 31.82
N ALA A 45 -14.25 -31.62 32.45
CA ALA A 45 -14.04 -31.82 33.88
C ALA A 45 -14.54 -30.66 34.78
N GLY A 46 -15.71 -30.08 34.40
CA GLY A 46 -16.32 -28.96 35.12
C GLY A 46 -15.79 -27.57 34.75
N GLN A 47 -14.64 -27.46 34.08
CA GLN A 47 -14.06 -26.17 33.64
C GLN A 47 -14.58 -25.76 32.28
N ILE A 48 -14.86 -24.47 32.08
CA ILE A 48 -15.18 -23.91 30.78
C ILE A 48 -13.89 -23.86 29.93
N VAL A 49 -13.93 -24.53 28.78
CA VAL A 49 -12.78 -24.65 27.87
C VAL A 49 -12.99 -23.95 26.53
N ALA A 50 -14.23 -23.65 26.19
CA ALA A 50 -14.59 -22.87 25.03
C ALA A 50 -15.92 -22.15 25.23
N PHE A 51 -16.12 -21.03 24.52
CA PHE A 51 -17.41 -20.35 24.44
C PHE A 51 -17.59 -19.69 23.08
N SER A 52 -18.86 -19.46 22.71
CA SER A 52 -19.25 -18.65 21.55
C SER A 52 -20.43 -17.78 21.95
N ILE A 53 -20.53 -16.59 21.37
CA ILE A 53 -21.62 -15.63 21.56
C ILE A 53 -22.01 -15.06 20.21
N GLY A 54 -23.32 -14.96 19.97
CA GLY A 54 -23.85 -14.39 18.75
C GLY A 54 -25.32 -14.03 18.88
N GLU A 55 -25.89 -13.53 17.78
CA GLU A 55 -27.28 -13.11 17.69
C GLU A 55 -27.83 -13.27 16.27
N PRO A 56 -29.17 -13.23 16.08
CA PRO A 56 -29.77 -13.07 14.77
C PRO A 56 -29.39 -11.72 14.15
N LEU A 57 -28.79 -11.75 12.97
CA LEU A 57 -28.50 -10.53 12.22
C LEU A 57 -29.72 -10.05 11.41
N ASN A 58 -30.43 -10.99 10.81
CA ASN A 58 -31.67 -10.79 10.08
C ASN A 58 -32.48 -12.10 10.03
N SER A 59 -33.47 -12.19 9.13
CA SER A 59 -34.38 -13.36 9.05
C SER A 59 -33.70 -14.65 8.56
N ASP A 60 -32.56 -14.58 7.90
CA ASP A 60 -31.88 -15.75 7.31
C ASP A 60 -30.42 -15.92 7.75
N THR A 61 -29.86 -14.97 8.46
CA THR A 61 -28.45 -14.93 8.83
C THR A 61 -28.28 -14.76 10.33
N TYR A 62 -27.46 -15.60 10.94
CA TYR A 62 -27.00 -15.49 12.31
C TYR A 62 -25.56 -15.01 12.36
N VAL A 63 -25.19 -14.09 13.25
CA VAL A 63 -23.82 -13.60 13.41
C VAL A 63 -23.19 -14.14 14.67
N VAL A 64 -21.92 -14.57 14.57
CA VAL A 64 -21.09 -15.02 15.70
C VAL A 64 -20.03 -13.97 15.96
N HIS A 65 -20.21 -13.18 17.03
CA HIS A 65 -19.32 -12.09 17.42
C HIS A 65 -18.05 -12.59 18.13
N PHE A 66 -18.20 -13.54 19.03
CA PHE A 66 -17.07 -14.03 19.81
C PHE A 66 -17.03 -15.56 19.79
N GLU A 67 -15.85 -16.09 19.52
CA GLU A 67 -15.56 -17.51 19.65
C GLU A 67 -14.14 -17.67 20.21
N LYS A 68 -14.04 -18.25 21.42
CA LYS A 68 -12.76 -18.47 22.10
C LYS A 68 -12.69 -19.90 22.64
N ALA A 69 -11.53 -20.52 22.47
CA ALA A 69 -11.21 -21.81 23.05
C ALA A 69 -9.76 -21.82 23.53
N PHE A 70 -9.41 -22.64 24.53
CA PHE A 70 -8.02 -22.74 24.94
C PHE A 70 -7.16 -23.36 23.84
N PRO A 71 -6.03 -22.71 23.45
CA PRO A 71 -5.19 -23.15 22.33
C PRO A 71 -4.56 -24.52 22.52
N ASP A 72 -4.26 -24.90 23.79
CA ASP A 72 -3.68 -26.18 24.18
C ASP A 72 -4.70 -27.31 24.18
N MET A 73 -5.98 -26.99 24.00
CA MET A 73 -7.04 -27.99 23.95
C MET A 73 -7.39 -28.33 22.50
N GLN A 74 -6.74 -29.36 21.96
CA GLN A 74 -6.97 -29.84 20.64
C GLN A 74 -8.46 -30.11 20.34
N GLY A 75 -9.01 -29.58 19.26
CA GLY A 75 -10.39 -29.76 18.85
C GLY A 75 -11.41 -28.86 19.54
N ALA A 76 -11.03 -28.02 20.50
CA ALA A 76 -11.99 -27.18 21.24
C ALA A 76 -12.62 -26.10 20.33
N TYR A 77 -11.86 -25.46 19.43
CA TYR A 77 -12.40 -24.50 18.46
C TYR A 77 -13.38 -25.15 17.47
N PRO A 78 -13.03 -26.23 16.76
CA PRO A 78 -14.00 -26.89 15.88
C PRO A 78 -15.24 -27.38 16.60
N MET A 79 -15.09 -27.85 17.84
CA MET A 79 -16.20 -28.36 18.64
C MET A 79 -17.16 -27.25 19.06
N ILE A 80 -16.66 -26.12 19.58
CA ILE A 80 -17.53 -24.99 19.96
C ILE A 80 -18.25 -24.41 18.73
N ASN A 81 -17.54 -24.28 17.62
CA ASN A 81 -18.13 -23.82 16.38
C ASN A 81 -19.26 -24.75 15.92
N GLN A 82 -18.99 -26.04 15.79
CA GLN A 82 -19.99 -27.02 15.35
C GLN A 82 -21.20 -27.05 16.27
N GLN A 83 -20.99 -27.14 17.59
CA GLN A 83 -22.09 -27.22 18.54
C GLN A 83 -22.90 -25.93 18.61
N PHE A 84 -22.25 -24.78 18.52
CA PHE A 84 -22.97 -23.50 18.49
C PHE A 84 -23.84 -23.36 17.26
N VAL A 85 -23.33 -23.71 16.09
CA VAL A 85 -24.10 -23.71 14.83
C VAL A 85 -25.30 -24.65 14.92
N LEU A 86 -25.11 -25.87 15.41
CA LEU A 86 -26.18 -26.87 15.52
C LEU A 86 -27.29 -26.49 16.51
N HIS A 87 -27.01 -25.68 17.53
CA HIS A 87 -27.98 -25.39 18.61
C HIS A 87 -28.51 -23.94 18.61
N ALA A 88 -27.71 -22.98 18.12
CA ALA A 88 -28.09 -21.57 18.13
C ALA A 88 -28.45 -21.04 16.72
N CYS A 89 -27.99 -21.71 15.65
CA CYS A 89 -28.17 -21.23 14.30
C CYS A 89 -29.08 -22.17 13.45
N GLU A 90 -29.78 -23.13 14.07
CA GLU A 90 -30.59 -24.15 13.38
C GLU A 90 -31.64 -23.56 12.44
N ASP A 91 -32.22 -22.42 12.81
CA ASP A 91 -33.29 -21.76 12.06
C ASP A 91 -32.78 -20.81 10.96
N TYR A 92 -31.42 -20.68 10.81
CA TYR A 92 -30.82 -19.72 9.89
C TYR A 92 -30.12 -20.42 8.73
N THR A 93 -30.22 -19.81 7.53
CA THR A 93 -29.59 -20.33 6.31
C THR A 93 -28.09 -20.06 6.31
N TYR A 94 -27.67 -18.93 6.85
CA TYR A 94 -26.28 -18.49 6.87
C TYR A 94 -25.78 -18.21 8.28
N VAL A 95 -24.48 -18.46 8.49
CA VAL A 95 -23.75 -18.06 9.70
C VAL A 95 -22.63 -17.12 9.28
N ASN A 96 -22.75 -15.85 9.68
CA ASN A 96 -21.73 -14.85 9.49
C ASN A 96 -20.71 -14.95 10.65
N ARG A 97 -19.45 -15.15 10.31
CA ARG A 97 -18.34 -15.27 11.30
C ARG A 97 -17.44 -14.03 11.31
N GLU A 98 -17.94 -12.93 10.82
CA GLU A 98 -17.26 -11.65 10.74
C GLU A 98 -15.89 -11.70 10.02
N GLU A 99 -15.07 -10.68 10.16
CA GLU A 99 -13.78 -10.56 9.47
C GLU A 99 -12.62 -11.24 10.19
N ASP A 100 -11.50 -11.33 9.53
CA ASP A 100 -10.25 -11.89 10.06
C ASP A 100 -9.30 -10.82 10.63
N THR A 101 -9.72 -9.55 10.63
CA THR A 101 -8.94 -8.39 11.12
C THR A 101 -7.51 -8.30 10.59
N GLY A 102 -7.22 -8.93 9.43
CA GLY A 102 -5.89 -8.98 8.84
C GLY A 102 -4.95 -10.04 9.44
N ASP A 103 -5.38 -10.82 10.45
CA ASP A 103 -4.57 -11.90 11.02
C ASP A 103 -4.51 -13.12 10.08
N PRO A 104 -3.32 -13.47 9.54
CA PRO A 104 -3.18 -14.60 8.62
C PRO A 104 -3.57 -15.94 9.22
N GLY A 105 -3.38 -16.13 10.53
CA GLY A 105 -3.76 -17.35 11.25
C GLY A 105 -5.26 -17.48 11.36
N LEU A 106 -5.94 -16.38 11.74
CA LEU A 106 -7.40 -16.32 11.81
C LEU A 106 -8.02 -16.48 10.43
N ARG A 107 -7.47 -15.84 9.39
CA ARG A 107 -7.89 -16.02 8.00
C ARG A 107 -7.80 -17.48 7.57
N LYS A 108 -6.66 -18.12 7.81
CA LYS A 108 -6.47 -19.55 7.51
C LYS A 108 -7.49 -20.43 8.23
N ALA A 109 -7.77 -20.15 9.51
CA ALA A 109 -8.77 -20.87 10.28
C ALA A 109 -10.18 -20.69 9.72
N LYS A 110 -10.59 -19.44 9.41
CA LYS A 110 -11.90 -19.15 8.80
C LYS A 110 -12.06 -19.76 7.41
N MET A 111 -11.04 -19.68 6.57
CA MET A 111 -11.05 -20.29 5.23
C MET A 111 -11.09 -21.82 5.27
N SER A 112 -10.61 -22.47 6.34
CA SER A 112 -10.70 -23.93 6.49
C SER A 112 -12.12 -24.46 6.63
N TYR A 113 -13.10 -23.61 6.90
CA TYR A 113 -14.53 -23.95 6.90
C TYR A 113 -15.20 -23.83 5.52
N TYR A 114 -14.42 -23.49 4.47
CA TYR A 114 -14.91 -23.36 3.09
C TYR A 114 -16.11 -22.41 2.99
N PRO A 115 -15.95 -21.12 3.36
CA PRO A 115 -17.05 -20.18 3.32
C PRO A 115 -17.65 -20.10 1.91
N GLU A 116 -18.98 -20.16 1.82
CA GLU A 116 -19.72 -20.09 0.56
C GLU A 116 -19.75 -18.66 0.03
N ILE A 117 -19.80 -17.67 0.93
CA ILE A 117 -19.88 -16.26 0.60
C ILE A 117 -18.77 -15.50 1.35
N LEU A 118 -17.98 -14.74 0.61
CA LEU A 118 -17.06 -13.75 1.15
C LEU A 118 -17.69 -12.37 0.94
N LEU A 119 -18.31 -11.83 1.98
CA LEU A 119 -18.96 -10.52 1.93
C LEU A 119 -17.91 -9.41 1.88
N LYS A 120 -18.03 -8.52 0.91
CA LYS A 120 -17.30 -7.27 0.91
C LYS A 120 -17.85 -6.36 2.01
N LYS A 121 -16.98 -5.82 2.86
CA LYS A 121 -17.36 -4.77 3.81
C LYS A 121 -17.22 -3.42 3.14
N TYR A 122 -18.14 -2.54 3.43
CA TYR A 122 -18.15 -1.16 2.97
C TYR A 122 -18.15 -0.24 4.19
N VAL A 123 -17.31 0.78 4.14
CA VAL A 123 -17.33 1.85 5.15
C VAL A 123 -18.27 2.93 4.65
N ALA A 124 -19.39 3.11 5.33
CA ALA A 124 -20.28 4.23 5.07
C ALA A 124 -19.68 5.50 5.69
N ILE A 125 -19.14 6.38 4.85
CA ILE A 125 -18.55 7.65 5.30
C ILE A 125 -19.59 8.74 5.08
N SER A 126 -20.10 9.33 6.15
CA SER A 126 -20.83 10.59 6.11
C SER A 126 -19.83 11.74 5.94
N SER A 127 -19.31 11.95 4.74
CA SER A 127 -18.38 13.03 4.45
C SER A 127 -18.41 13.38 2.96
N ASP A 128 -17.91 14.59 2.64
CA ASP A 128 -17.70 15.06 1.28
C ASP A 128 -16.64 14.22 0.52
N VAL A 129 -15.96 13.29 1.22
CA VAL A 129 -14.93 12.37 0.67
C VAL A 129 -15.55 11.00 0.46
N ILE A 130 -15.49 10.51 -0.76
CA ILE A 130 -16.04 9.20 -1.16
C ILE A 130 -14.97 8.37 -1.85
N PHE A 131 -15.11 7.04 -1.84
CA PHE A 131 -14.36 6.18 -2.75
C PHE A 131 -14.85 6.38 -4.19
N ALA A 132 -13.91 6.44 -5.11
CA ALA A 132 -14.22 6.54 -6.53
C ALA A 132 -14.74 5.19 -7.06
N ASP A 133 -15.82 5.26 -7.81
CA ASP A 133 -16.32 4.15 -8.62
C ASP A 133 -15.71 4.29 -10.03
N LYS A 134 -15.01 3.26 -10.49
CA LYS A 134 -14.28 3.27 -11.76
C LYS A 134 -15.16 3.58 -12.97
N ASP A 135 -16.38 3.03 -13.01
CA ASP A 135 -17.28 3.21 -14.13
C ASP A 135 -18.07 4.52 -13.99
N ARG A 136 -18.56 4.79 -12.78
CA ARG A 136 -19.43 5.95 -12.51
C ARG A 136 -18.66 7.28 -12.55
N ASN A 137 -17.43 7.31 -12.01
CA ASN A 137 -16.66 8.55 -11.90
C ASN A 137 -15.59 8.70 -12.98
N ARG A 138 -15.53 7.79 -13.97
CA ARG A 138 -14.46 7.78 -14.97
C ARG A 138 -14.29 9.12 -15.69
N GLU A 139 -15.37 9.69 -16.22
CA GLU A 139 -15.34 10.98 -16.94
C GLU A 139 -14.87 12.13 -16.04
N GLU A 140 -15.27 12.14 -14.77
CA GLU A 140 -14.87 13.18 -13.82
C GLU A 140 -13.41 13.05 -13.42
N ILE A 141 -12.91 11.81 -13.24
CA ILE A 141 -11.49 11.54 -12.96
C ILE A 141 -10.64 11.98 -14.15
N HIS A 142 -11.03 11.64 -15.40
CA HIS A 142 -10.38 12.13 -16.61
C HIS A 142 -10.28 13.65 -16.61
N LYS A 143 -11.40 14.33 -16.40
CA LYS A 143 -11.44 15.81 -16.38
C LYS A 143 -10.47 16.39 -15.34
N ILE A 144 -10.42 15.83 -14.13
CA ILE A 144 -9.50 16.30 -13.08
C ILE A 144 -8.06 16.03 -13.49
N TRP A 145 -7.78 14.83 -13.97
CA TRP A 145 -6.44 14.36 -14.31
C TRP A 145 -5.85 15.16 -15.46
N GLU A 146 -6.55 15.21 -16.61
CA GLU A 146 -6.11 15.96 -17.79
C GLU A 146 -5.94 17.45 -17.49
N THR A 147 -6.88 18.06 -16.72
CA THR A 147 -6.80 19.47 -16.35
C THR A 147 -5.61 19.77 -15.42
N CYS A 148 -5.27 18.86 -14.51
CA CYS A 148 -4.27 19.13 -13.48
C CYS A 148 -2.87 18.67 -13.85
N PHE A 149 -2.74 17.60 -14.62
CA PHE A 149 -1.46 17.01 -15.00
C PHE A 149 -1.13 17.19 -16.48
N GLY A 150 -2.13 17.41 -17.34
CA GLY A 150 -1.94 17.58 -18.78
C GLY A 150 -1.71 16.27 -19.52
N ASP A 151 -1.94 15.13 -18.86
CA ASP A 151 -1.78 13.81 -19.45
C ASP A 151 -2.87 13.55 -20.49
N GLU A 152 -2.56 12.76 -21.53
CA GLU A 152 -3.52 12.35 -22.54
C GLU A 152 -4.51 11.31 -22.00
N ALA A 153 -5.72 11.25 -22.57
CA ALA A 153 -6.80 10.39 -22.12
C ALA A 153 -6.40 8.91 -22.07
N GLU A 154 -5.62 8.46 -23.05
CA GLU A 154 -5.12 7.07 -23.12
C GLU A 154 -4.24 6.71 -21.94
N LEU A 155 -3.46 7.64 -21.42
CA LEU A 155 -2.61 7.45 -20.24
C LEU A 155 -3.45 7.33 -18.97
N VAL A 156 -4.48 8.17 -18.84
CA VAL A 156 -5.43 8.10 -17.74
C VAL A 156 -6.18 6.77 -17.76
N ASP A 157 -6.67 6.35 -18.93
CA ASP A 157 -7.33 5.07 -19.13
C ASP A 157 -6.42 3.89 -18.73
N PHE A 158 -5.14 3.95 -19.15
CA PHE A 158 -4.17 2.92 -18.78
C PHE A 158 -4.05 2.78 -17.26
N TYR A 159 -3.93 3.90 -16.52
CA TYR A 159 -3.88 3.89 -15.06
C TYR A 159 -5.18 3.34 -14.45
N LEU A 160 -6.33 3.85 -14.86
CA LEU A 160 -7.63 3.44 -14.34
C LEU A 160 -7.88 1.95 -14.56
N ASP A 161 -7.49 1.42 -15.71
CA ASP A 161 -7.70 0.01 -16.04
C ASP A 161 -6.77 -0.96 -15.33
N LYS A 162 -5.53 -0.53 -15.04
CA LYS A 162 -4.49 -1.40 -14.49
C LYS A 162 -4.26 -1.24 -13.00
N ARG A 163 -4.53 -0.06 -12.43
CA ARG A 163 -4.15 0.25 -11.05
C ARG A 163 -5.32 0.67 -10.16
N MET A 164 -6.37 1.24 -10.73
CA MET A 164 -7.52 1.66 -9.94
C MET A 164 -8.32 0.44 -9.46
N THR A 165 -8.61 0.42 -8.16
CA THR A 165 -9.50 -0.53 -7.50
C THR A 165 -10.66 0.22 -6.82
N GLU A 166 -11.65 -0.50 -6.30
CA GLU A 166 -12.83 0.10 -5.64
C GLU A 166 -12.48 0.84 -4.34
N ASP A 167 -11.26 0.64 -3.80
CA ASP A 167 -10.85 1.07 -2.47
C ASP A 167 -9.52 1.84 -2.43
N ASN A 168 -8.96 2.22 -3.58
CA ASN A 168 -7.66 2.88 -3.63
C ASN A 168 -7.66 4.31 -4.20
N MET A 169 -8.83 4.89 -4.49
CA MET A 169 -8.95 6.29 -4.89
C MET A 169 -10.07 6.98 -4.14
N LEU A 170 -9.80 8.17 -3.61
CA LEU A 170 -10.76 9.02 -2.93
C LEU A 170 -11.05 10.28 -3.74
N LEU A 171 -12.31 10.69 -3.72
CA LEU A 171 -12.82 11.90 -4.37
C LEU A 171 -13.49 12.83 -3.36
N ILE A 172 -13.46 14.14 -3.64
CA ILE A 172 -14.39 15.12 -3.10
C ILE A 172 -15.31 15.57 -4.22
N CYS A 173 -16.62 15.53 -3.94
CA CYS A 173 -17.66 16.02 -4.84
C CYS A 173 -18.23 17.36 -4.33
N GLN A 174 -18.53 18.25 -5.26
CA GLN A 174 -19.30 19.47 -5.04
C GLN A 174 -20.47 19.49 -6.04
N ASP A 175 -21.66 19.72 -5.55
CA ASP A 175 -22.87 19.73 -6.37
C ASP A 175 -23.07 18.47 -7.23
N GLY A 176 -22.59 17.32 -6.71
CA GLY A 176 -22.69 16.02 -7.36
C GLY A 176 -21.53 15.71 -8.34
N HIS A 177 -20.54 16.60 -8.50
CA HIS A 177 -19.41 16.43 -9.41
C HIS A 177 -18.10 16.33 -8.65
N ALA A 178 -17.22 15.40 -9.04
CA ALA A 178 -15.90 15.28 -8.47
C ALA A 178 -15.04 16.49 -8.84
N VAL A 179 -14.40 17.10 -7.83
CA VAL A 179 -13.59 18.31 -7.97
C VAL A 179 -12.15 18.14 -7.44
N SER A 180 -11.90 17.09 -6.69
CA SER A 180 -10.58 16.75 -6.14
C SER A 180 -10.46 15.24 -6.02
N MET A 181 -9.25 14.72 -6.21
CA MET A 181 -8.95 13.29 -6.14
C MET A 181 -7.58 13.02 -5.51
N ALA A 182 -7.39 11.81 -5.01
CA ALA A 182 -6.08 11.23 -4.70
C ALA A 182 -6.16 9.70 -4.74
N SER A 183 -5.09 9.04 -5.19
CA SER A 183 -4.94 7.58 -5.19
C SER A 183 -4.01 7.12 -4.06
N PHE A 184 -4.23 5.90 -3.56
CA PHE A 184 -3.52 5.32 -2.42
C PHE A 184 -3.13 3.87 -2.75
N LEU A 185 -1.85 3.64 -2.99
CA LEU A 185 -1.32 2.35 -3.42
C LEU A 185 -0.68 1.63 -2.24
N ASP A 186 -0.93 0.34 -2.10
CA ASP A 186 -0.32 -0.48 -1.05
C ASP A 186 1.19 -0.62 -1.27
N ILE A 187 1.96 -0.32 -0.23
CA ILE A 187 3.42 -0.45 -0.20
C ILE A 187 3.88 -1.00 1.15
N ASN A 188 5.13 -1.44 1.19
CA ASN A 188 5.87 -1.58 2.43
C ASN A 188 7.07 -0.61 2.41
N ILE A 189 7.32 0.07 3.52
CA ILE A 189 8.47 0.97 3.67
C ILE A 189 9.44 0.39 4.68
N ARG A 190 10.74 0.49 4.39
CA ARG A 190 11.81 0.09 5.30
C ARG A 190 12.04 1.17 6.35
N ASP A 191 11.99 0.79 7.62
CA ASP A 191 12.26 1.67 8.77
C ASP A 191 13.18 0.94 9.75
N GLY A 192 14.46 1.25 9.71
CA GLY A 192 15.50 0.47 10.38
C GLY A 192 15.57 -0.96 9.84
N GLU A 193 15.35 -1.95 10.70
CA GLU A 193 15.33 -3.38 10.33
C GLU A 193 13.91 -3.91 10.03
N GLU A 194 12.87 -3.08 10.20
CA GLU A 194 11.48 -3.48 10.07
C GLU A 194 10.87 -3.07 8.72
N TRP A 195 9.89 -3.84 8.28
CA TRP A 195 9.00 -3.49 7.19
C TRP A 195 7.66 -3.00 7.73
N LYS A 196 7.26 -1.80 7.37
CA LYS A 196 5.98 -1.20 7.79
C LYS A 196 5.04 -1.07 6.60
N PRO A 197 3.82 -1.60 6.69
CA PRO A 197 2.80 -1.36 5.66
C PRO A 197 2.43 0.13 5.66
N ALA A 198 2.24 0.68 4.47
CA ALA A 198 1.88 2.08 4.26
C ALA A 198 1.08 2.25 2.97
N LYS A 199 0.50 3.43 2.76
CA LYS A 199 -0.13 3.82 1.50
C LYS A 199 0.72 4.86 0.78
N TYR A 200 1.12 4.55 -0.45
CA TYR A 200 1.77 5.52 -1.31
C TYR A 200 0.72 6.43 -1.94
N VAL A 201 0.82 7.72 -1.69
CA VAL A 201 -0.11 8.73 -2.21
C VAL A 201 0.31 9.12 -3.63
N TYR A 202 -0.61 8.97 -4.55
CA TYR A 202 -0.39 9.24 -5.98
C TYR A 202 -1.53 10.08 -6.54
N SER A 203 -1.29 10.82 -7.63
CA SER A 203 -2.28 11.61 -8.38
C SER A 203 -3.14 12.55 -7.53
N VAL A 204 -2.53 13.27 -6.56
CA VAL A 204 -3.25 14.27 -5.76
C VAL A 204 -3.58 15.48 -6.63
N ALA A 205 -4.86 15.72 -6.89
CA ALA A 205 -5.29 16.79 -7.77
C ALA A 205 -6.55 17.48 -7.25
N THR A 206 -6.65 18.78 -7.54
CA THR A 206 -7.86 19.61 -7.35
C THR A 206 -8.02 20.53 -8.54
N LEU A 207 -9.19 20.54 -9.17
CA LEU A 207 -9.51 21.44 -10.28
C LEU A 207 -9.18 22.88 -9.90
N PRO A 208 -8.59 23.67 -10.83
CA PRO A 208 -8.08 25.03 -10.53
C PRO A 208 -9.09 25.93 -9.84
N GLU A 209 -10.36 25.93 -10.26
CA GLU A 209 -11.44 26.75 -9.70
C GLU A 209 -11.87 26.35 -8.28
N TYR A 210 -11.42 25.19 -7.80
CA TYR A 210 -11.69 24.66 -6.46
C TYR A 210 -10.46 24.68 -5.55
N ARG A 211 -9.29 25.12 -6.05
CA ARG A 211 -8.06 25.25 -5.24
C ARG A 211 -8.22 26.27 -4.13
N GLY A 212 -7.36 26.16 -3.11
CA GLY A 212 -7.39 27.06 -1.93
C GLY A 212 -8.49 26.75 -0.93
N ARG A 213 -9.36 25.77 -1.18
CA ARG A 213 -10.46 25.36 -0.25
C ARG A 213 -10.08 24.20 0.67
N GLY A 214 -8.84 23.71 0.59
CA GLY A 214 -8.31 22.64 1.45
C GLY A 214 -8.79 21.24 1.10
N TYR A 215 -9.32 20.98 -0.11
CA TYR A 215 -9.89 19.69 -0.48
C TYR A 215 -8.86 18.57 -0.49
N ALA A 216 -7.68 18.75 -1.11
CA ALA A 216 -6.63 17.76 -1.10
C ALA A 216 -6.20 17.39 0.34
N GLY A 217 -6.04 18.38 1.23
CA GLY A 217 -5.75 18.14 2.64
C GLY A 217 -6.87 17.36 3.36
N LYS A 218 -8.14 17.59 3.01
CA LYS A 218 -9.27 16.81 3.56
C LYS A 218 -9.20 15.35 3.10
N ILE A 219 -8.90 15.10 1.81
CA ILE A 219 -8.74 13.74 1.28
C ILE A 219 -7.63 13.01 2.04
N LEU A 220 -6.45 13.65 2.19
CA LEU A 220 -5.29 13.04 2.83
C LEU A 220 -5.58 12.69 4.30
N LYS A 221 -6.16 13.61 5.06
CA LYS A 221 -6.56 13.32 6.45
C LYS A 221 -7.60 12.22 6.54
N LYS A 222 -8.56 12.21 5.62
CA LYS A 222 -9.60 11.17 5.60
C LYS A 222 -9.02 9.81 5.21
N ALA A 223 -8.05 9.78 4.31
CA ALA A 223 -7.32 8.57 3.94
C ALA A 223 -6.55 7.98 5.13
N GLU A 224 -5.88 8.81 5.95
CA GLU A 224 -5.21 8.37 7.16
C GLU A 224 -6.20 7.69 8.13
N GLU A 225 -7.37 8.31 8.36
CA GLU A 225 -8.43 7.72 9.19
C GLU A 225 -8.98 6.40 8.64
N ILE A 226 -9.21 6.33 7.31
CA ILE A 226 -9.83 5.15 6.66
C ILE A 226 -8.87 3.99 6.64
N PHE A 227 -7.62 4.22 6.20
CA PHE A 227 -6.64 3.15 6.02
C PHE A 227 -5.95 2.77 7.32
N ASN A 228 -5.94 3.65 8.31
CA ASN A 228 -5.23 3.49 9.58
C ASN A 228 -3.77 3.03 9.37
N MET A 229 -3.12 3.66 8.41
CA MET A 229 -1.75 3.38 7.98
C MET A 229 -1.03 4.69 7.67
N PRO A 230 0.31 4.74 7.78
CA PRO A 230 1.08 5.87 7.32
C PRO A 230 0.83 6.17 5.84
N LEU A 231 0.70 7.43 5.49
CA LEU A 231 0.67 7.90 4.11
C LEU A 231 2.07 8.37 3.71
N VAL A 232 2.56 7.90 2.59
CA VAL A 232 3.91 8.19 2.09
C VAL A 232 3.80 8.80 0.71
N LEU A 233 4.54 9.86 0.43
CA LEU A 233 4.61 10.47 -0.89
C LEU A 233 6.00 11.01 -1.20
N VAL A 234 6.25 11.18 -2.50
CA VAL A 234 7.35 11.95 -3.03
C VAL A 234 6.74 13.17 -3.71
N PRO A 235 7.02 14.41 -3.25
CA PRO A 235 6.52 15.61 -3.93
C PRO A 235 7.06 15.68 -5.36
N ALA A 236 6.19 16.02 -6.33
CA ALA A 236 6.62 16.20 -7.72
C ALA A 236 7.55 17.40 -7.90
N GLU A 237 7.39 18.43 -7.05
CA GLU A 237 8.16 19.67 -7.09
C GLU A 237 8.50 20.14 -5.66
N LYS A 238 9.61 20.84 -5.51
CA LYS A 238 10.07 21.39 -4.21
C LYS A 238 9.07 22.33 -3.55
N GLU A 239 8.35 23.09 -4.37
CA GLU A 239 7.34 24.04 -3.93
C GLU A 239 6.20 23.37 -3.15
N LEU A 240 5.92 22.10 -3.47
CA LEU A 240 4.88 21.30 -2.82
C LEU A 240 5.27 20.81 -1.43
N VAL A 241 6.54 20.75 -1.07
CA VAL A 241 7.02 20.38 0.27
C VAL A 241 6.36 21.26 1.34
N GLY A 242 6.34 22.59 1.11
CA GLY A 242 5.70 23.54 2.02
C GLY A 242 4.19 23.35 2.15
N TYR A 243 3.52 22.86 1.12
CA TYR A 243 2.11 22.50 1.16
C TYR A 243 1.89 21.22 1.99
N TYR A 244 2.63 20.16 1.72
CA TYR A 244 2.47 18.90 2.44
C TYR A 244 2.80 19.03 3.93
N ARG A 245 3.80 19.83 4.31
CA ARG A 245 4.06 20.16 5.71
C ARG A 245 2.85 20.81 6.42
N LYS A 246 2.11 21.70 5.74
CA LYS A 246 0.91 22.33 6.30
C LYS A 246 -0.25 21.36 6.52
N VAL A 247 -0.31 20.28 5.79
CA VAL A 247 -1.33 19.23 5.95
C VAL A 247 -0.87 18.07 6.85
N GLY A 248 0.33 18.19 7.44
CA GLY A 248 0.79 17.30 8.49
C GLY A 248 1.88 16.30 8.08
N PHE A 249 2.37 16.35 6.82
CA PHE A 249 3.50 15.52 6.42
C PHE A 249 4.82 16.04 6.96
N THR A 250 5.71 15.12 7.26
CA THR A 250 7.10 15.41 7.66
C THR A 250 8.07 14.82 6.66
N GLU A 251 9.23 15.44 6.49
CA GLU A 251 10.32 14.87 5.70
C GLU A 251 10.99 13.76 6.53
N ALA A 252 10.73 12.51 6.14
CA ALA A 252 11.21 11.37 6.90
C ALA A 252 12.52 10.80 6.36
N TYR A 253 12.72 10.89 5.05
CA TYR A 253 13.88 10.30 4.38
C TYR A 253 14.37 11.28 3.31
N PRO A 254 15.47 12.00 3.55
CA PRO A 254 16.06 12.89 2.55
C PRO A 254 16.52 12.09 1.32
N SER A 255 16.30 12.62 0.12
CA SER A 255 16.87 12.03 -1.08
C SER A 255 18.32 12.42 -1.20
N GLU A 256 19.17 11.48 -1.59
CA GLU A 256 20.49 11.81 -2.14
C GLU A 256 20.30 12.14 -3.61
N ARG A 257 20.67 13.36 -3.98
CA ARG A 257 20.70 13.80 -5.37
C ARG A 257 21.83 13.07 -6.08
N LEU A 258 21.50 12.21 -7.05
CA LEU A 258 22.55 11.49 -7.78
C LEU A 258 23.09 12.30 -8.97
N LEU A 259 22.28 13.14 -9.64
CA LEU A 259 22.73 13.96 -10.77
C LEU A 259 21.88 15.23 -10.91
N GLU A 260 22.51 16.36 -11.16
CA GLU A 260 21.84 17.60 -11.61
C GLU A 260 21.64 17.60 -13.13
N LYS A 261 20.72 18.45 -13.64
CA LYS A 261 20.58 18.70 -15.08
C LYS A 261 21.94 19.04 -15.68
N GLN A 262 22.42 18.21 -16.59
CA GLN A 262 23.66 18.46 -17.31
C GLN A 262 23.41 18.53 -18.81
N ASP A 263 23.93 19.59 -19.45
CA ASP A 263 24.14 19.55 -20.89
C ASP A 263 25.34 18.63 -21.14
N VAL A 264 25.13 17.55 -21.86
CA VAL A 264 26.18 16.58 -22.15
C VAL A 264 27.04 17.10 -23.32
N PRO A 265 28.39 17.18 -23.18
CA PRO A 265 29.26 17.60 -24.27
C PRO A 265 29.14 16.69 -25.48
N GLU A 266 29.43 17.22 -26.69
CA GLU A 266 29.54 16.43 -27.95
C GLU A 266 30.46 15.24 -27.73
N LEU A 267 29.93 14.05 -27.98
CA LEU A 267 30.49 12.77 -27.57
C LEU A 267 31.50 12.21 -28.55
N PHE A 268 32.64 11.81 -28.03
CA PHE A 268 33.60 10.96 -28.74
C PHE A 268 33.11 9.50 -28.68
N ALA A 269 33.22 8.78 -29.78
CA ALA A 269 32.87 7.35 -29.86
C ALA A 269 33.62 6.54 -28.80
N ALA A 270 32.88 5.86 -27.95
CA ALA A 270 33.44 5.00 -26.91
C ALA A 270 34.20 3.82 -27.54
N GLU A 271 35.38 3.56 -27.00
CA GLU A 271 36.11 2.29 -27.21
C GLU A 271 35.31 1.15 -26.57
N LEU A 272 35.39 -0.05 -27.14
CA LEU A 272 34.77 -1.33 -26.75
C LEU A 272 34.04 -1.32 -25.39
N ASN A 273 32.71 -1.37 -25.44
CA ASN A 273 31.84 -1.33 -24.28
C ASN A 273 32.11 -2.52 -23.36
N SER A 274 32.37 -2.23 -22.07
CA SER A 274 32.53 -3.22 -21.01
C SER A 274 31.21 -3.72 -20.44
N TYR A 275 30.08 -3.47 -21.14
CA TYR A 275 28.72 -3.84 -20.67
C TYR A 275 27.82 -4.36 -21.81
N SER A 276 26.77 -5.10 -21.43
CA SER A 276 25.64 -5.43 -22.29
C SER A 276 24.34 -4.87 -21.72
N VAL A 277 23.40 -4.50 -22.60
CA VAL A 277 22.05 -4.04 -22.25
C VAL A 277 21.05 -5.10 -22.67
N GLU A 278 20.31 -5.62 -21.70
CA GLU A 278 19.42 -6.76 -21.88
C GLU A 278 17.99 -6.43 -21.46
N GLU A 279 17.01 -7.19 -21.98
CA GLU A 279 15.64 -7.15 -21.48
C GLU A 279 15.59 -7.68 -20.04
N ILE A 280 14.66 -7.16 -19.24
CA ILE A 280 14.50 -7.53 -17.85
C ILE A 280 13.04 -7.87 -17.55
N THR A 281 12.81 -8.88 -16.71
CA THR A 281 11.48 -9.17 -16.16
C THR A 281 11.20 -8.35 -14.90
N ALA A 282 9.92 -8.17 -14.54
CA ALA A 282 9.54 -7.45 -13.31
C ALA A 282 10.12 -8.13 -12.05
N ALA A 283 10.18 -9.46 -12.04
CA ALA A 283 10.75 -10.21 -10.90
C ALA A 283 12.27 -10.00 -10.78
N GLU A 284 13.02 -10.01 -11.90
CA GLU A 284 14.46 -9.69 -11.89
C GLU A 284 14.70 -8.24 -11.47
N TYR A 285 13.90 -7.31 -12.00
CA TYR A 285 13.95 -5.89 -11.64
C TYR A 285 13.75 -5.70 -10.13
N GLN A 286 12.70 -6.32 -9.56
CA GLN A 286 12.43 -6.29 -8.13
C GLN A 286 13.62 -6.77 -7.32
N LYS A 287 14.18 -7.93 -7.69
CA LYS A 287 15.31 -8.54 -6.99
C LYS A 287 16.54 -7.61 -6.97
N ILE A 288 16.94 -7.07 -8.13
CA ILE A 288 18.10 -6.17 -8.24
C ILE A 288 17.83 -4.88 -7.46
N ARG A 289 16.63 -4.31 -7.59
CA ARG A 289 16.21 -3.11 -6.89
C ARG A 289 16.31 -3.26 -5.38
N GLU A 290 15.78 -4.34 -4.84
CA GLU A 290 15.85 -4.64 -3.41
C GLU A 290 17.30 -4.86 -2.94
N GLN A 291 18.12 -5.56 -3.70
CA GLN A 291 19.51 -5.80 -3.35
C GLN A 291 20.34 -4.52 -3.30
N LYS A 292 20.16 -3.62 -4.27
CA LYS A 292 21.05 -2.45 -4.46
C LYS A 292 20.53 -1.15 -3.86
N LEU A 293 19.19 -0.98 -3.72
CA LEU A 293 18.59 0.26 -3.23
C LEU A 293 18.05 0.16 -1.80
N MET A 294 18.14 -1.01 -1.16
CA MET A 294 17.59 -1.19 0.19
C MET A 294 18.32 -0.33 1.22
N ARG A 295 17.55 0.59 1.81
CA ARG A 295 18.00 1.52 2.87
C ARG A 295 16.76 1.98 3.65
N ASP A 296 16.95 2.76 4.70
CA ASP A 296 15.84 3.42 5.38
C ASP A 296 15.06 4.30 4.39
N GLY A 297 13.75 4.20 4.45
CA GLY A 297 12.86 4.86 3.52
C GLY A 297 12.71 4.17 2.16
N PHE A 298 13.33 3.00 1.97
CA PHE A 298 13.12 2.21 0.75
C PHE A 298 11.66 1.77 0.66
N ILE A 299 11.02 2.11 -0.47
CA ILE A 299 9.66 1.68 -0.78
C ILE A 299 9.71 0.38 -1.55
N ALA A 300 9.24 -0.71 -0.94
CA ALA A 300 9.11 -1.99 -1.62
C ALA A 300 7.79 -2.01 -2.41
N TRP A 301 7.94 -2.19 -3.70
CA TRP A 301 6.85 -2.48 -4.62
C TRP A 301 6.78 -3.99 -4.86
N ASP A 302 5.58 -4.54 -4.93
CA ASP A 302 5.41 -5.91 -5.38
C ASP A 302 5.66 -6.05 -6.89
N GLU A 303 5.79 -7.29 -7.38
CA GLU A 303 6.05 -7.56 -8.80
C GLU A 303 4.95 -6.97 -9.70
N ALA A 304 3.70 -6.95 -9.26
CA ALA A 304 2.60 -6.39 -10.03
C ALA A 304 2.72 -4.88 -10.19
N ALA A 305 3.15 -4.16 -9.14
CA ALA A 305 3.40 -2.73 -9.18
C ALA A 305 4.60 -2.38 -10.07
N ILE A 306 5.68 -3.17 -9.99
CA ILE A 306 6.85 -3.02 -10.87
C ILE A 306 6.47 -3.28 -12.33
N ARG A 307 5.73 -4.35 -12.60
CA ARG A 307 5.23 -4.65 -13.94
C ARG A 307 4.40 -3.50 -14.50
N PHE A 308 3.49 -2.96 -13.69
CA PHE A 308 2.73 -1.77 -14.08
C PHE A 308 3.66 -0.59 -14.42
N ALA A 309 4.66 -0.29 -13.58
CA ALA A 309 5.61 0.81 -13.83
C ALA A 309 6.40 0.60 -15.12
N MET A 310 6.83 -0.64 -15.41
CA MET A 310 7.51 -0.99 -16.66
C MET A 310 6.58 -0.84 -17.87
N ASP A 311 5.35 -1.36 -17.78
CA ASP A 311 4.35 -1.26 -18.85
C ASP A 311 3.96 0.20 -19.11
N PHE A 312 3.80 1.00 -18.05
CA PHE A 312 3.51 2.43 -18.12
C PHE A 312 4.65 3.21 -18.77
N ASN A 313 5.88 2.93 -18.34
CA ASN A 313 7.07 3.54 -18.95
C ASN A 313 7.19 3.19 -20.45
N CYS A 314 6.92 1.93 -20.80
CA CYS A 314 6.89 1.50 -22.20
C CYS A 314 5.77 2.21 -23.00
N PHE A 315 4.58 2.36 -22.41
CA PHE A 315 3.47 3.10 -23.01
C PHE A 315 3.84 4.57 -23.31
N CYS A 316 4.61 5.19 -22.41
CA CYS A 316 5.15 6.54 -22.60
C CYS A 316 6.35 6.61 -23.57
N GLY A 317 6.73 5.50 -24.23
CA GLY A 317 7.87 5.44 -25.14
C GLY A 317 9.22 5.20 -24.46
N GLY A 318 9.22 4.93 -23.17
CA GLY A 318 10.41 4.59 -22.40
C GLY A 318 10.82 3.12 -22.50
N ARG A 319 11.92 2.78 -21.86
CA ARG A 319 12.44 1.40 -21.76
C ARG A 319 12.90 1.09 -20.34
N THR A 320 12.81 -0.16 -20.00
CA THR A 320 13.35 -0.72 -18.76
C THR A 320 14.26 -1.87 -19.12
N VAL A 321 15.51 -1.79 -18.68
CA VAL A 321 16.58 -2.70 -19.10
C VAL A 321 17.43 -3.12 -17.90
N LYS A 322 18.12 -4.24 -18.08
CA LYS A 322 19.20 -4.70 -17.24
C LYS A 322 20.53 -4.35 -17.92
N VAL A 323 21.49 -3.82 -17.15
CA VAL A 323 22.85 -3.54 -17.59
C VAL A 323 23.78 -4.53 -16.91
N VAL A 324 24.50 -5.31 -17.69
CA VAL A 324 25.44 -6.34 -17.20
C VAL A 324 26.85 -5.90 -17.58
N TRP A 325 27.72 -5.74 -16.58
CA TRP A 325 29.11 -5.31 -16.78
C TRP A 325 30.01 -6.52 -16.98
N SER A 326 30.88 -6.46 -17.98
CA SER A 326 31.83 -7.51 -18.32
C SER A 326 33.21 -7.19 -17.76
N ASP A 327 33.35 -7.14 -16.46
CA ASP A 327 34.65 -7.13 -15.81
C ASP A 327 35.13 -8.56 -15.58
N ASP A 328 36.11 -8.96 -16.41
CA ASP A 328 36.94 -10.18 -16.29
C ASP A 328 36.28 -11.54 -16.68
N ILE A 329 36.98 -12.22 -17.56
CA ILE A 329 36.72 -13.57 -18.14
C ILE A 329 36.63 -14.70 -17.07
N SER A 330 36.57 -14.39 -15.79
CA SER A 330 36.66 -15.37 -14.68
C SER A 330 35.52 -15.37 -13.67
N ARG A 331 34.46 -14.57 -13.84
CA ARG A 331 33.33 -14.57 -12.90
C ARG A 331 32.16 -15.41 -13.40
N ASP A 332 31.71 -16.28 -12.50
CA ASP A 332 30.49 -17.08 -12.59
C ASP A 332 29.31 -16.15 -12.93
N GLU A 333 28.47 -16.51 -13.90
CA GLU A 333 27.26 -15.77 -14.35
C GLU A 333 26.20 -15.66 -13.22
N SER A 334 26.57 -15.25 -12.03
CA SER A 334 25.59 -14.99 -10.98
C SER A 334 24.95 -13.62 -11.23
N ALA A 335 23.62 -13.58 -11.18
CA ALA A 335 22.77 -12.38 -11.35
C ALA A 335 23.06 -11.23 -10.33
N GLU A 336 24.19 -11.29 -9.62
CA GLU A 336 24.55 -10.37 -8.53
C GLU A 336 25.23 -9.08 -9.01
N ASP A 337 25.75 -9.03 -10.24
CA ASP A 337 26.48 -7.87 -10.79
C ASP A 337 25.70 -7.07 -11.85
N ALA A 338 24.40 -7.31 -12.02
CA ALA A 338 23.57 -6.55 -12.93
C ALA A 338 23.00 -5.28 -12.26
N ASP A 339 22.84 -4.25 -13.07
CA ASP A 339 22.17 -3.01 -12.70
C ASP A 339 20.83 -2.84 -13.45
N ILE A 340 19.94 -2.04 -12.91
CA ILE A 340 18.69 -1.67 -13.57
C ILE A 340 18.77 -0.24 -14.07
N LEU A 341 18.09 0.00 -15.18
CA LEU A 341 17.88 1.32 -15.73
C LEU A 341 16.48 1.42 -16.34
N MET A 342 15.67 2.32 -15.81
CA MET A 342 14.37 2.71 -16.37
C MET A 342 14.46 4.15 -16.83
N TYR A 343 14.17 4.39 -18.10
CA TYR A 343 14.29 5.72 -18.70
C TYR A 343 13.18 5.97 -19.73
N CYS A 344 12.88 7.24 -19.96
CA CYS A 344 11.93 7.70 -20.96
C CYS A 344 12.50 8.88 -21.75
N PRO A 345 12.66 8.78 -23.09
CA PRO A 345 12.99 9.92 -23.90
C PRO A 345 11.74 10.77 -24.17
N GLU A 346 11.83 12.06 -23.89
CA GLU A 346 10.77 13.03 -24.16
C GLU A 346 11.36 14.25 -24.85
N ASN A 347 11.03 14.47 -26.11
CA ASN A 347 11.60 15.52 -26.96
C ASN A 347 13.14 15.44 -26.99
N GLU A 348 13.84 16.49 -26.53
CA GLU A 348 15.30 16.53 -26.42
C GLU A 348 15.82 16.02 -25.07
N ASN A 349 14.92 15.64 -24.14
CA ASN A 349 15.28 15.23 -22.80
C ASN A 349 15.28 13.70 -22.66
N LEU A 350 16.24 13.19 -21.90
CA LEU A 350 16.27 11.81 -21.41
C LEU A 350 15.92 11.82 -19.92
N HIS A 351 14.74 11.35 -19.59
CA HIS A 351 14.30 11.23 -18.21
C HIS A 351 14.73 9.88 -17.63
N ILE A 352 15.51 9.90 -16.55
CA ILE A 352 15.84 8.71 -15.80
C ILE A 352 14.81 8.54 -14.69
N ILE A 353 14.04 7.48 -14.76
CA ILE A 353 12.98 7.18 -13.80
C ILE A 353 13.58 6.50 -12.57
N GLU A 354 14.40 5.46 -12.77
CA GLU A 354 15.11 4.77 -11.70
C GLU A 354 16.35 4.07 -12.26
N THR A 355 17.44 4.07 -11.47
CA THR A 355 18.66 3.32 -11.80
C THR A 355 19.39 2.89 -10.54
N THR A 356 20.15 1.79 -10.64
CA THR A 356 21.11 1.33 -9.64
C THR A 356 22.55 1.54 -10.05
N LEU A 357 22.78 2.06 -11.26
CA LEU A 357 24.12 2.38 -11.77
C LEU A 357 24.83 3.38 -10.84
N SER A 358 26.12 3.17 -10.61
CA SER A 358 26.99 4.19 -10.01
C SER A 358 27.15 5.36 -10.98
N GLU A 359 27.64 6.50 -10.46
CA GLU A 359 27.89 7.69 -11.27
C GLU A 359 28.88 7.39 -12.42
N GLU A 360 29.97 6.65 -12.13
CA GLU A 360 30.96 6.26 -13.13
C GLU A 360 30.38 5.35 -14.22
N GLN A 361 29.59 4.35 -13.84
CA GLN A 361 28.91 3.45 -14.76
C GLN A 361 27.89 4.19 -15.62
N PHE A 362 27.17 5.13 -15.01
CA PHE A 362 26.18 5.93 -15.70
C PHE A 362 26.82 6.88 -16.73
N GLU A 363 27.94 7.53 -16.38
CA GLU A 363 28.72 8.37 -17.29
C GLU A 363 29.24 7.58 -18.49
N GLU A 364 29.66 6.33 -18.30
CA GLU A 364 30.11 5.45 -19.40
C GLU A 364 28.97 5.08 -20.37
N LEU A 365 27.76 4.77 -19.82
CA LEU A 365 26.61 4.34 -20.61
C LEU A 365 25.89 5.51 -21.30
N LEU A 366 25.86 6.67 -20.67
CA LEU A 366 25.06 7.83 -21.06
C LEU A 366 25.24 8.27 -22.53
N PRO A 367 26.46 8.30 -23.09
CA PRO A 367 26.72 8.66 -24.48
C PRO A 367 25.95 7.81 -25.48
N GLU A 368 26.05 6.51 -25.32
CA GLU A 368 25.39 5.57 -26.22
C GLU A 368 23.87 5.64 -26.07
N LEU A 369 23.40 5.76 -24.83
CA LEU A 369 21.98 5.87 -24.52
C LEU A 369 21.35 7.11 -25.14
N MET A 370 22.01 8.27 -25.05
CA MET A 370 21.54 9.51 -25.64
C MET A 370 21.59 9.47 -27.18
N ALA A 371 22.60 8.83 -27.76
CA ALA A 371 22.68 8.64 -29.20
C ALA A 371 21.54 7.74 -29.71
N GLN A 372 21.24 6.65 -29.01
CA GLN A 372 20.15 5.73 -29.35
C GLN A 372 18.77 6.38 -29.22
N THR A 373 18.57 7.21 -28.18
CA THR A 373 17.30 7.90 -27.92
C THR A 373 17.16 9.23 -28.66
N LYS A 374 18.22 9.73 -29.29
CA LYS A 374 18.28 11.03 -29.95
C LYS A 374 17.95 12.20 -29.02
N THR A 375 18.38 12.10 -27.80
CA THR A 375 18.19 13.13 -26.76
C THR A 375 19.49 13.94 -26.60
N ALA A 376 19.37 15.18 -26.12
CA ALA A 376 20.49 16.10 -25.93
C ALA A 376 20.67 16.53 -24.46
N ARG A 377 19.71 16.24 -23.60
CA ARG A 377 19.70 16.65 -22.20
C ARG A 377 19.30 15.53 -21.29
N LEU A 378 19.98 15.41 -20.16
CA LEU A 378 19.64 14.48 -19.09
C LEU A 378 18.75 15.16 -18.04
N VAL A 379 17.69 14.47 -17.65
CA VAL A 379 16.81 14.88 -16.55
C VAL A 379 16.72 13.73 -15.53
N TYR A 380 17.32 13.95 -14.38
CA TYR A 380 17.25 13.02 -13.26
C TYR A 380 17.09 13.84 -11.98
N ASP A 381 15.88 13.90 -11.48
CA ASP A 381 15.54 14.66 -10.29
C ASP A 381 14.73 13.78 -9.32
N ARG A 382 15.20 13.64 -8.10
CA ARG A 382 14.51 12.87 -7.06
C ARG A 382 14.36 13.75 -5.83
N GLU A 383 13.12 14.02 -5.47
CA GLU A 383 12.78 14.70 -4.22
C GLU A 383 12.73 13.70 -3.05
N GLY A 384 12.88 14.20 -1.83
CA GLY A 384 12.85 13.40 -0.60
C GLY A 384 11.46 12.84 -0.30
N ILE A 385 11.42 11.72 0.41
CA ILE A 385 10.18 11.05 0.81
C ILE A 385 9.57 11.79 2.00
N MET A 386 8.29 12.16 1.89
CA MET A 386 7.51 12.71 2.98
C MET A 386 6.52 11.68 3.53
N VAL A 387 6.37 11.65 4.85
CA VAL A 387 5.46 10.73 5.54
C VAL A 387 4.46 11.51 6.39
N LEU A 388 3.19 11.14 6.32
CA LEU A 388 2.14 11.50 7.26
C LEU A 388 1.80 10.27 8.09
N SER A 389 1.91 10.36 9.41
CA SER A 389 1.56 9.28 10.33
C SER A 389 1.00 9.84 11.62
N SER A 390 -0.06 9.21 12.13
CA SER A 390 -0.63 9.50 13.44
C SER A 390 0.30 9.20 14.61
N ASP A 391 1.26 8.26 14.42
CA ASP A 391 2.21 7.82 15.44
C ASP A 391 3.45 8.73 15.58
N ASP A 392 3.53 9.83 14.85
CA ASP A 392 4.78 10.55 14.57
C ASP A 392 5.21 11.57 15.64
N LYS A 393 4.57 11.61 16.80
CA LYS A 393 5.06 12.52 17.88
C LYS A 393 6.46 12.17 18.37
N GLU A 394 6.78 10.90 18.52
CA GLU A 394 8.12 10.45 18.93
C GLU A 394 9.17 10.62 17.82
N ARG A 395 8.75 10.55 16.56
CA ARG A 395 9.66 10.70 15.41
C ARG A 395 9.94 12.16 15.10
N GLN A 396 8.96 13.05 15.23
CA GLN A 396 9.17 14.50 15.18
C GLN A 396 10.19 14.97 16.21
N GLU A 397 10.17 14.41 17.41
CA GLU A 397 11.17 14.71 18.44
C GLU A 397 12.58 14.21 18.10
N ARG A 398 12.73 13.10 17.38
CA ARG A 398 14.03 12.59 16.92
C ARG A 398 14.61 13.40 15.75
N LEU A 399 13.77 13.80 14.78
CA LEU A 399 14.20 14.60 13.63
C LEU A 399 14.49 16.08 13.98
N LEU A 400 14.01 16.56 15.12
CA LEU A 400 14.30 17.90 15.64
C LEU A 400 15.51 17.91 16.61
N ALA A 401 16.02 16.73 16.97
CA ALA A 401 17.14 16.56 17.89
C ALA A 401 18.49 16.33 17.21
N ASP A 402 18.52 16.05 15.89
CA ASP A 402 19.67 15.99 15.00
C ASP A 402 19.73 17.25 14.11
#